data_6c2f4daf55156965b1e5b735fd657dca
#
_entry.id   6c2f4daf55156965b1e5b735fd657dca
#
_cell.length_a   1.000
_cell.length_b   1.000
_cell.length_c   1.000
_cell.angle_alpha   90.00
_cell.angle_beta   90.00
_cell.angle_gamma   90.00
#
_symmetry.space_group_name_H-M   'P 1'
#
loop_
_entity.id
_entity.type
_entity.pdbx_description
1 polymer ?
#
loop_
_entity_poly.entity_id
_entity_poly.type
_entity_poly.pdbx_seq_one_letter_code
_entity_poly.pdbx_strand_id
1 'polypeptide(L)'
;MYLSVFDNGDGRAFVQPEDQNEKYSRAVVYKIDQKAMTVEQVWEYGKERGHELYSPITSSVEYQADKNSVVVYWASIGTGSKTGPAPVLTEFRWGETKPAFEMHLKGGMGYRALPIDAQKAFVR
;
A
#
# COMPACT_ATOMS: atom_id res chain seq x y z
N MET A 1 7.58 6.07 -17.69
CA MET A 1 7.89 6.15 -16.24
C MET A 1 6.77 5.52 -15.45
N TYR A 2 7.07 4.85 -14.35
CA TYR A 2 6.06 4.32 -13.42
C TYR A 2 6.09 5.09 -12.11
N LEU A 3 4.92 5.34 -11.55
CA LEU A 3 4.73 5.99 -10.25
C LEU A 3 3.87 5.10 -9.37
N SER A 4 4.41 4.68 -8.21
CA SER A 4 3.65 3.99 -7.19
C SER A 4 3.12 4.98 -6.16
N VAL A 5 1.87 4.80 -5.75
CA VAL A 5 1.18 5.70 -4.81
C VAL A 5 0.38 4.85 -3.83
N PHE A 6 0.44 5.21 -2.56
CA PHE A 6 -0.50 4.71 -1.56
C PHE A 6 -1.62 5.74 -1.36
N ASP A 7 -2.85 5.35 -1.70
CA ASP A 7 -4.05 6.15 -1.48
C ASP A 7 -4.68 5.71 -0.14
N ASN A 8 -4.51 6.51 0.88
CA ASN A 8 -5.02 6.23 2.23
C ASN A 8 -6.55 6.15 2.28
N GLY A 9 -7.25 6.87 1.39
CA GLY A 9 -8.70 6.87 1.34
C GLY A 9 -9.39 7.70 2.41
N ASP A 10 -8.61 8.46 3.20
CA ASP A 10 -9.17 9.38 4.19
C ASP A 10 -9.87 10.55 3.51
N GLY A 11 -11.09 10.87 3.96
CA GLY A 11 -11.91 11.93 3.35
C GLY A 11 -12.32 11.68 1.90
N ARG A 12 -12.33 10.43 1.45
CA ARG A 12 -12.74 10.06 0.09
C ARG A 12 -14.13 10.60 -0.24
N ALA A 13 -14.27 11.16 -1.44
CA ALA A 13 -15.48 11.79 -1.97
C ALA A 13 -15.94 13.07 -1.25
N PHE A 14 -15.26 13.53 -0.22
CA PHE A 14 -15.62 14.77 0.54
C PHE A 14 -17.09 14.85 0.97
N VAL A 15 -17.73 13.71 1.24
CA VAL A 15 -19.15 13.61 1.64
C VAL A 15 -19.24 13.47 3.14
N GLN A 16 -20.21 14.19 3.75
CA GLN A 16 -20.54 14.05 5.16
C GLN A 16 -22.02 13.68 5.33
N PRO A 17 -22.39 12.69 6.17
CA PRO A 17 -21.46 11.81 6.88
C PRO A 17 -20.70 10.87 5.95
N GLU A 18 -19.49 10.48 6.35
CA GLU A 18 -18.65 9.57 5.56
C GLU A 18 -19.37 8.23 5.32
N ASP A 19 -19.41 7.80 4.08
CA ASP A 19 -19.86 6.45 3.73
C ASP A 19 -18.82 5.42 4.16
N GLN A 20 -19.19 4.52 5.05
CA GLN A 20 -18.30 3.46 5.53
C GLN A 20 -17.87 2.49 4.41
N ASN A 21 -18.66 2.37 3.33
CA ASN A 21 -18.31 1.55 2.17
C ASN A 21 -17.17 2.17 1.33
N GLU A 22 -16.98 3.48 1.45
CA GLU A 22 -15.88 4.20 0.79
C GLU A 22 -14.60 4.23 1.64
N LYS A 23 -14.63 3.66 2.87
CA LYS A 23 -13.44 3.52 3.72
C LYS A 23 -12.60 2.32 3.30
N TYR A 24 -11.79 2.51 2.30
CA TYR A 24 -10.75 1.58 1.89
C TYR A 24 -9.49 2.34 1.51
N SER A 25 -8.34 1.71 1.72
CA SER A 25 -7.07 2.18 1.20
C SER A 25 -6.66 1.33 0.01
N ARG A 26 -5.80 1.85 -0.85
CA ARG A 26 -5.29 1.10 -1.99
C ARG A 26 -3.86 1.49 -2.36
N ALA A 27 -3.14 0.51 -2.83
CA ALA A 27 -1.89 0.69 -3.52
C ALA A 27 -2.18 0.79 -5.02
N VAL A 28 -1.60 1.78 -5.68
CA VAL A 28 -1.84 2.04 -7.11
C VAL A 28 -0.51 2.26 -7.82
N VAL A 29 -0.40 1.77 -9.05
CA VAL A 29 0.72 2.08 -9.92
C VAL A 29 0.20 2.69 -11.21
N TYR A 30 0.77 3.83 -11.55
CA TYR A 30 0.49 4.57 -12.78
C TYR A 30 1.66 4.46 -13.75
N LYS A 31 1.35 4.32 -15.03
CA LYS A 31 2.27 4.51 -16.13
C LYS A 31 2.10 5.92 -16.69
N ILE A 32 3.19 6.67 -16.74
CA ILE A 32 3.20 8.05 -17.20
C ILE A 32 3.98 8.13 -18.51
N ASP A 33 3.35 8.64 -19.55
CA ASP A 33 4.00 9.03 -20.80
C ASP A 33 4.14 10.56 -20.83
N GLN A 34 5.38 11.01 -20.62
CA GLN A 34 5.67 12.45 -20.57
C GLN A 34 5.63 13.13 -21.95
N LYS A 35 5.80 12.37 -23.04
CA LYS A 35 5.71 12.93 -24.40
C LYS A 35 4.27 13.09 -24.83
N ALA A 36 3.45 12.09 -24.58
CA ALA A 36 2.03 12.12 -24.89
C ALA A 36 1.20 12.89 -23.84
N MET A 37 1.81 13.22 -22.69
CA MET A 37 1.14 13.82 -21.52
C MET A 37 -0.06 13.00 -21.04
N THR A 38 0.11 11.67 -21.01
CA THR A 38 -0.93 10.74 -20.57
C THR A 38 -0.53 9.98 -19.33
N VAL A 39 -1.53 9.61 -18.53
CA VAL A 39 -1.41 8.78 -17.31
C VAL A 39 -2.40 7.63 -17.41
N GLU A 40 -1.92 6.43 -17.20
CA GLU A 40 -2.71 5.21 -17.19
C GLU A 40 -2.53 4.49 -15.85
N GLN A 41 -3.63 4.10 -15.19
CA GLN A 41 -3.57 3.22 -14.03
C GLN A 41 -3.35 1.79 -14.52
N VAL A 42 -2.21 1.20 -14.20
CA VAL A 42 -1.82 -0.13 -14.70
C VAL A 42 -1.92 -1.23 -13.67
N TRP A 43 -2.02 -0.89 -12.40
CA TRP A 43 -2.20 -1.85 -11.31
C TRP A 43 -2.84 -1.18 -10.10
N GLU A 44 -3.67 -1.94 -9.38
CA GLU A 44 -4.29 -1.51 -8.13
C GLU A 44 -4.57 -2.73 -7.24
N TYR A 45 -4.49 -2.54 -5.92
CA TYR A 45 -4.91 -3.50 -4.92
C TYR A 45 -5.32 -2.80 -3.62
N GLY A 46 -6.33 -3.34 -2.94
CA GLY A 46 -6.80 -2.92 -1.62
C GLY A 46 -8.27 -2.58 -1.55
N LYS A 47 -8.87 -2.06 -2.63
CA LYS A 47 -10.29 -1.74 -2.69
C LYS A 47 -11.17 -2.95 -2.37
N GLU A 48 -10.84 -4.11 -2.91
CA GLU A 48 -11.52 -5.38 -2.69
C GLU A 48 -11.44 -5.91 -1.25
N ARG A 49 -10.45 -5.44 -0.48
CA ARG A 49 -10.28 -5.78 0.94
C ARG A 49 -11.05 -4.81 1.85
N GLY A 50 -11.59 -3.74 1.30
CA GLY A 50 -12.44 -2.77 2.02
C GLY A 50 -11.78 -2.28 3.31
N HIS A 51 -12.54 -2.30 4.40
CA HIS A 51 -12.10 -1.81 5.70
C HIS A 51 -11.01 -2.70 6.35
N GLU A 52 -10.85 -3.95 5.92
CA GLU A 52 -9.83 -4.86 6.48
C GLU A 52 -8.42 -4.29 6.37
N LEU A 53 -8.10 -3.68 5.22
CA LEU A 53 -6.80 -3.05 4.97
C LEU A 53 -6.88 -1.51 4.99
N TYR A 54 -7.91 -0.94 5.61
CA TYR A 54 -8.02 0.50 5.72
C TYR A 54 -6.90 1.08 6.60
N SER A 55 -6.04 1.86 5.99
CA SER A 55 -4.85 2.47 6.58
C SER A 55 -4.88 3.99 6.33
N PRO A 56 -5.54 4.76 7.22
CA PRO A 56 -5.90 6.16 6.95
C PRO A 56 -4.72 7.12 6.86
N ILE A 57 -3.59 6.76 7.43
CA ILE A 57 -2.39 7.61 7.45
C ILE A 57 -1.13 6.79 7.16
N THR A 58 -0.05 7.45 6.75
CA THR A 58 1.24 6.81 6.44
C THR A 58 1.14 5.74 5.36
N SER A 59 1.93 4.67 5.41
CA SER A 59 1.95 3.56 4.44
C SER A 59 2.88 3.79 3.25
N SER A 60 3.19 2.72 2.52
CA SER A 60 4.08 2.81 1.34
C SER A 60 3.80 1.72 0.32
N VAL A 61 4.17 2.01 -0.93
CA VAL A 61 4.19 1.09 -2.06
C VAL A 61 5.56 1.13 -2.69
N GLU A 62 6.26 0.00 -2.72
CA GLU A 62 7.63 -0.09 -3.23
C GLU A 62 7.72 -1.15 -4.33
N TYR A 63 8.14 -0.75 -5.52
CA TYR A 63 8.46 -1.67 -6.59
C TYR A 63 9.90 -2.15 -6.48
N GLN A 64 10.11 -3.46 -6.44
CA GLN A 64 11.41 -4.10 -6.41
C GLN A 64 11.76 -4.63 -7.80
N ALA A 65 12.57 -3.89 -8.55
CA ALA A 65 12.89 -4.21 -9.92
C ALA A 65 13.67 -5.54 -10.07
N ASP A 66 14.55 -5.84 -9.12
CA ASP A 66 15.36 -7.07 -9.08
C ASP A 66 14.53 -8.34 -8.84
N LYS A 67 13.40 -8.22 -8.19
CA LYS A 67 12.48 -9.32 -7.88
C LYS A 67 11.21 -9.30 -8.73
N ASN A 68 11.00 -8.24 -9.51
CA ASN A 68 9.78 -7.98 -10.25
C ASN A 68 8.53 -8.13 -9.34
N SER A 69 8.58 -7.48 -8.19
CA SER A 69 7.53 -7.54 -7.17
C SER A 69 7.16 -6.16 -6.66
N VAL A 70 5.97 -6.06 -6.05
CA VAL A 70 5.48 -4.86 -5.37
C VAL A 70 5.27 -5.20 -3.91
N VAL A 71 5.89 -4.43 -3.03
CA VAL A 71 5.67 -4.52 -1.57
C VAL A 71 4.78 -3.37 -1.14
N VAL A 72 3.70 -3.69 -0.44
CA VAL A 72 2.77 -2.71 0.13
C VAL A 72 2.78 -2.84 1.64
N TYR A 73 2.97 -1.72 2.31
CA TYR A 73 2.92 -1.62 3.76
C TYR A 73 1.71 -0.79 4.20
N TRP A 74 0.75 -1.47 4.82
CA TRP A 74 -0.49 -0.91 5.37
C TRP A 74 -0.23 -0.54 6.83
N ALA A 75 0.31 0.64 7.06
CA ALA A 75 1.01 0.98 8.30
C ALA A 75 0.11 1.34 9.48
N SER A 76 -1.13 1.75 9.25
CA SER A 76 -2.00 2.32 10.27
C SER A 76 -3.36 1.65 10.40
N ILE A 77 -3.48 0.40 9.94
CA ILE A 77 -4.70 -0.40 10.12
C ILE A 77 -5.07 -0.46 11.60
N GLY A 78 -6.33 -0.23 11.92
CA GLY A 78 -6.84 -0.27 13.29
C GLY A 78 -6.48 0.93 14.16
N THR A 79 -5.95 2.01 13.57
CA THR A 79 -5.77 3.29 14.27
C THR A 79 -7.12 3.77 14.83
N GLY A 80 -7.12 4.13 16.11
CA GLY A 80 -8.34 4.52 16.85
C GLY A 80 -9.16 3.33 17.39
N SER A 81 -8.80 2.09 17.10
CA SER A 81 -9.43 0.92 17.71
C SER A 81 -8.93 0.69 19.15
N LYS A 82 -9.69 -0.08 19.93
CA LYS A 82 -9.32 -0.44 21.33
C LYS A 82 -8.03 -1.27 21.40
N THR A 83 -7.72 -2.03 20.36
CA THR A 83 -6.53 -2.90 20.29
C THR A 83 -5.31 -2.18 19.72
N GLY A 84 -5.49 -0.96 19.22
CA GLY A 84 -4.43 -0.19 18.59
C GLY A 84 -4.10 -0.65 17.16
N PRO A 85 -3.10 -0.01 16.54
CA PRO A 85 -2.71 -0.32 15.17
C PRO A 85 -2.13 -1.74 15.03
N ALA A 86 -2.48 -2.38 13.92
CA ALA A 86 -2.02 -3.71 13.54
C ALA A 86 -1.60 -3.70 12.06
N PRO A 87 -0.38 -3.23 11.75
CA PRO A 87 0.07 -3.10 10.36
C PRO A 87 0.12 -4.44 9.64
N VAL A 88 -0.07 -4.37 8.33
CA VAL A 88 0.07 -5.50 7.42
C VAL A 88 1.09 -5.18 6.36
N LEU A 89 1.89 -6.15 5.97
CA LEU A 89 2.79 -6.08 4.83
C LEU A 89 2.39 -7.15 3.82
N THR A 90 2.18 -6.74 2.58
CA THR A 90 1.87 -7.65 1.48
C THR A 90 2.91 -7.53 0.37
N GLU A 91 3.24 -8.64 -0.26
CA GLU A 91 4.08 -8.66 -1.46
C GLU A 91 3.35 -9.35 -2.60
N PHE A 92 3.42 -8.76 -3.78
CA PHE A 92 2.80 -9.24 -5.01
C PHE A 92 3.88 -9.44 -6.07
N ARG A 93 3.72 -10.45 -6.91
CA ARG A 93 4.42 -10.47 -8.20
C ARG A 93 3.84 -9.37 -9.08
N TRP A 94 4.67 -8.71 -9.83
CA TRP A 94 4.23 -7.62 -10.70
C TRP A 94 3.08 -8.08 -11.62
N GLY A 95 2.02 -7.28 -11.63
CA GLY A 95 0.81 -7.54 -12.42
C GLY A 95 -0.22 -8.48 -11.77
N GLU A 96 0.12 -9.16 -10.67
CA GLU A 96 -0.82 -10.01 -9.95
C GLU A 96 -1.55 -9.22 -8.85
N THR A 97 -2.77 -9.63 -8.53
CA THR A 97 -3.59 -9.09 -7.43
C THR A 97 -3.80 -10.11 -6.30
N LYS A 98 -3.19 -11.30 -6.42
CA LYS A 98 -3.11 -12.27 -5.33
C LYS A 98 -1.79 -12.07 -4.60
N PRO A 99 -1.79 -11.80 -3.29
CA PRO A 99 -0.56 -11.71 -2.52
C PRO A 99 0.25 -13.01 -2.61
N ALA A 100 1.54 -12.89 -2.94
CA ALA A 100 2.49 -13.98 -2.82
C ALA A 100 2.92 -14.19 -1.36
N PHE A 101 2.88 -13.10 -0.59
CA PHE A 101 3.20 -13.09 0.83
C PHE A 101 2.35 -12.04 1.55
N GLU A 102 1.88 -12.37 2.75
CA GLU A 102 1.19 -11.43 3.63
C GLU A 102 1.64 -11.67 5.08
N MET A 103 2.02 -10.61 5.77
CA MET A 103 2.48 -10.65 7.16
C MET A 103 1.70 -9.62 7.98
N HIS A 104 1.10 -10.09 9.07
CA HIS A 104 0.41 -9.27 10.04
C HIS A 104 1.33 -8.99 11.22
N LEU A 105 1.55 -7.70 11.50
CA LEU A 105 2.37 -7.25 12.62
C LEU A 105 1.48 -6.98 13.83
N LYS A 106 1.98 -7.31 15.03
CA LYS A 106 1.26 -7.05 16.28
C LYS A 106 1.83 -5.79 16.94
N GLY A 107 0.94 -4.83 17.13
CA GLY A 107 1.26 -3.58 17.83
C GLY A 107 2.15 -2.63 17.04
N GLY A 108 2.01 -1.36 17.36
CA GLY A 108 2.79 -0.29 16.75
C GLY A 108 2.28 0.13 15.38
N MET A 109 2.48 1.39 15.07
CA MET A 109 2.24 1.98 13.76
C MET A 109 3.59 2.32 13.15
N GLY A 110 3.76 2.03 11.87
CA GLY A 110 4.95 2.42 11.12
C GLY A 110 4.69 3.64 10.24
N TYR A 111 5.76 4.15 9.65
CA TYR A 111 5.67 5.20 8.64
C TYR A 111 5.68 4.58 7.24
N ARG A 112 6.69 3.77 6.96
CA ARG A 112 6.85 3.00 5.71
C ARG A 112 7.70 1.77 5.95
N ALA A 113 7.63 0.79 5.05
CA ALA A 113 8.55 -0.34 5.00
C ALA A 113 9.39 -0.26 3.72
N LEU A 114 10.69 -0.42 3.86
CA LEU A 114 11.62 -0.49 2.74
C LEU A 114 12.29 -1.86 2.74
N PRO A 115 12.25 -2.60 1.63
CA PRO A 115 13.03 -3.81 1.48
C PRO A 115 14.52 -3.50 1.54
N ILE A 116 15.26 -4.32 2.26
CA ILE A 116 16.73 -4.26 2.30
C ILE A 116 17.31 -5.59 1.82
N ASP A 117 18.42 -5.51 1.11
CA ASP A 117 19.24 -6.68 0.82
C ASP A 117 20.14 -6.96 2.03
N ALA A 118 19.80 -7.98 2.81
CA ALA A 118 20.54 -8.32 4.02
C ALA A 118 22.02 -8.64 3.75
N GLN A 119 22.32 -9.23 2.59
CA GLN A 119 23.71 -9.53 2.22
C GLN A 119 24.50 -8.25 1.97
N LYS A 120 23.90 -7.25 1.34
CA LYS A 120 24.55 -5.94 1.09
C LYS A 120 24.55 -5.04 2.31
N ALA A 121 23.48 -5.11 3.13
CA ALA A 121 23.34 -4.24 4.29
C ALA A 121 24.31 -4.54 5.44
N PHE A 122 24.79 -5.78 5.53
CA PHE A 122 25.65 -6.25 6.64
C PHE A 122 27.06 -6.67 6.20
N VAL A 123 27.47 -6.37 4.97
CA VAL A 123 28.87 -6.50 4.56
C VAL A 123 29.69 -5.40 5.24
N ARG A 124 30.62 -5.82 6.09
CA ARG A 124 31.63 -4.95 6.68
C ARG A 124 32.83 -4.79 5.74
#